data_5db883e018a83af19f5a03f829625cf6
#
_entry.id   5db883e018a83af19f5a03f829625cf6
#
_cell.length_a   1.000
_cell.length_b   1.000
_cell.length_c   1.000
_cell.angle_alpha   90.00
_cell.angle_beta   90.00
_cell.angle_gamma   90.00
#
_symmetry.space_group_name_H-M   'P 1'
#
loop_
_entity.id
_entity.type
_entity.pdbx_description
1 polymer ?
#
loop_
_entity_poly.entity_id
_entity_poly.type
_entity_poly.pdbx_seq_one_letter_code
_entity_poly.pdbx_strand_id
1 'polypeptide(L)'
;DVTHGSRIRAQLKAEGTRIHFSAGSGVGTITKPGFSLSVGEPAINPVPRKMMIQTILETLEAYPKYRAQGFTITVGIDEGEQLAAKTYNPRLGVVGGLSVLGTKGIVEPKSLASWLASIELYVRIALADDAKAIVLAPGNIGQLVAERQLGLTPERVVPMANFIGFALNTVDQELGNHHRKLEKLWLVGHPGKLAKILENHWDLL
;
A
#
# COMPACT_ATOMS: atom_id res chain seq x y z
N ASP A 1 10.75 -8.35 -10.82
CA ASP A 1 9.95 -7.22 -10.39
C ASP A 1 9.95 -6.16 -11.50
N VAL A 2 8.78 -5.65 -11.86
CA VAL A 2 8.62 -4.66 -12.95
C VAL A 2 9.28 -3.31 -12.62
N THR A 3 9.56 -3.06 -11.35
CA THR A 3 10.20 -1.84 -10.87
C THR A 3 11.73 -1.97 -10.71
N HIS A 4 12.28 -3.15 -11.02
CA HIS A 4 13.73 -3.36 -10.91
C HIS A 4 14.50 -2.43 -11.83
N GLY A 5 15.52 -1.76 -11.29
CA GLY A 5 16.34 -0.79 -12.03
C GLY A 5 15.70 0.59 -12.19
N SER A 6 14.49 0.83 -11.70
CA SER A 6 13.87 2.15 -11.73
C SER A 6 14.72 3.16 -10.95
N ARG A 7 14.93 4.33 -11.54
CA ARG A 7 15.70 5.40 -10.92
C ARG A 7 14.78 6.30 -10.12
N ILE A 8 15.08 6.46 -8.83
CA ILE A 8 14.38 7.38 -7.93
C ILE A 8 15.21 8.67 -7.86
N ARG A 9 14.53 9.81 -7.96
CA ARG A 9 15.13 11.15 -7.85
C ARG A 9 14.46 11.88 -6.69
N ALA A 10 15.25 12.63 -5.94
CA ALA A 10 14.77 13.56 -4.94
C ALA A 10 15.32 14.95 -5.21
N GLN A 11 14.45 15.94 -5.21
CA GLN A 11 14.81 17.35 -5.30
C GLN A 11 14.44 18.02 -3.99
N LEU A 12 15.39 18.78 -3.43
CA LEU A 12 15.20 19.55 -2.23
C LEU A 12 15.16 21.04 -2.58
N LYS A 13 14.09 21.72 -2.19
CA LYS A 13 13.95 23.16 -2.32
C LYS A 13 13.80 23.78 -0.94
N ALA A 14 14.65 24.74 -0.62
CA ALA A 14 14.55 25.51 0.63
C ALA A 14 13.41 26.51 0.51
N GLU A 15 12.33 26.30 1.27
CA GLU A 15 11.18 27.21 1.32
C GLU A 15 10.35 26.98 2.59
N GLY A 16 9.70 28.05 3.06
CA GLY A 16 8.84 27.97 4.25
C GLY A 16 9.59 27.69 5.54
N THR A 17 8.87 27.14 6.51
CA THR A 17 9.36 26.82 7.86
C THR A 17 9.18 25.36 8.26
N ARG A 18 8.56 24.56 7.38
CA ARG A 18 8.27 23.12 7.63
C ARG A 18 8.80 22.29 6.48
N ILE A 19 8.91 20.98 6.74
CA ILE A 19 9.25 20.01 5.69
C ILE A 19 7.94 19.51 5.07
N HIS A 20 7.84 19.63 3.75
CA HIS A 20 6.73 19.15 2.94
C HIS A 20 7.21 18.13 1.91
N PHE A 21 6.32 17.21 1.54
CA PHE A 21 6.55 16.25 0.47
C PHE A 21 5.66 16.56 -0.72
N SER A 22 6.21 16.41 -1.91
CA SER A 22 5.52 16.58 -3.19
C SER A 22 5.76 15.39 -4.11
N ALA A 23 4.74 14.99 -4.86
CA ALA A 23 4.91 14.04 -5.93
C ALA A 23 5.55 14.71 -7.14
N GLY A 24 6.70 14.20 -7.56
CA GLY A 24 7.29 14.47 -8.86
C GLY A 24 6.79 13.48 -9.90
N SER A 25 7.32 13.57 -11.12
CA SER A 25 6.96 12.65 -12.21
C SER A 25 7.11 11.20 -11.78
N GLY A 26 6.10 10.37 -12.05
CA GLY A 26 6.10 8.93 -11.77
C GLY A 26 5.86 8.52 -10.32
N VAL A 27 5.69 9.47 -9.39
CA VAL A 27 5.18 9.19 -8.04
C VAL A 27 3.69 9.46 -8.01
N GLY A 28 2.91 8.51 -7.53
CA GLY A 28 1.46 8.61 -7.48
C GLY A 28 0.95 9.46 -6.33
N THR A 29 -0.34 9.77 -6.42
CA THR A 29 -1.11 10.47 -5.37
C THR A 29 -2.16 9.52 -4.81
N ILE A 30 -2.38 9.55 -3.51
CA ILE A 30 -3.42 8.79 -2.83
C ILE A 30 -4.79 9.38 -3.16
N THR A 31 -5.69 8.57 -3.71
CA THR A 31 -7.05 8.99 -4.08
C THR A 31 -8.15 8.28 -3.30
N LYS A 32 -7.80 7.26 -2.50
CA LYS A 32 -8.74 6.46 -1.71
C LYS A 32 -8.30 6.37 -0.25
N PRO A 33 -9.24 6.26 0.69
CA PRO A 33 -8.93 6.00 2.09
C PRO A 33 -8.38 4.57 2.29
N GLY A 34 -7.81 4.30 3.49
CA GLY A 34 -7.23 2.98 3.85
C GLY A 34 -5.70 2.98 3.91
N PHE A 35 -5.04 4.01 3.39
CA PHE A 35 -3.61 4.22 3.59
C PHE A 35 -3.33 4.89 4.94
N SER A 36 -2.08 4.80 5.40
CA SER A 36 -1.56 5.60 6.52
C SER A 36 -1.37 7.09 6.17
N LEU A 37 -1.62 7.45 4.91
CA LEU A 37 -1.53 8.79 4.35
C LEU A 37 -2.94 9.28 3.99
N SER A 38 -3.15 10.58 4.06
CA SER A 38 -4.43 11.18 3.69
C SER A 38 -4.63 11.20 2.17
N VAL A 39 -5.90 11.21 1.76
CA VAL A 39 -6.26 11.44 0.35
C VAL A 39 -5.71 12.78 -0.10
N GLY A 40 -5.13 12.82 -1.30
CA GLY A 40 -4.47 13.99 -1.86
C GLY A 40 -2.96 14.04 -1.59
N GLU A 41 -2.43 13.24 -0.68
CA GLU A 41 -0.99 13.22 -0.41
C GLU A 41 -0.19 12.40 -1.44
N PRO A 42 1.10 12.78 -1.67
CA PRO A 42 1.99 11.96 -2.46
C PRO A 42 2.17 10.58 -1.83
N ALA A 43 2.15 9.55 -2.67
CA ALA A 43 2.25 8.15 -2.24
C ALA A 43 3.68 7.80 -1.78
N ILE A 44 4.17 8.52 -0.78
CA ILE A 44 5.47 8.31 -0.12
C ILE A 44 5.19 7.86 1.30
N ASN A 45 5.46 6.60 1.62
CA ASN A 45 5.13 6.02 2.90
C ASN A 45 5.84 6.69 4.09
N PRO A 46 5.34 6.55 5.32
CA PRO A 46 5.88 7.23 6.50
C PRO A 46 7.37 6.93 6.75
N VAL A 47 7.82 5.69 6.53
CA VAL A 47 9.22 5.32 6.78
C VAL A 47 10.19 6.04 5.82
N PRO A 48 10.01 6.03 4.48
CA PRO A 48 10.80 6.84 3.57
C PRO A 48 10.78 8.34 3.92
N ARG A 49 9.61 8.88 4.30
CA ARG A 49 9.52 10.29 4.75
C ARG A 49 10.41 10.54 5.97
N LYS A 50 10.31 9.68 7.00
CA LYS A 50 11.12 9.79 8.22
C LYS A 50 12.62 9.72 7.91
N MET A 51 13.04 8.82 7.04
CA MET A 51 14.45 8.69 6.63
C MET A 51 14.96 9.97 5.95
N MET A 52 14.20 10.52 5.00
CA MET A 52 14.57 11.76 4.31
C MET A 52 14.62 12.95 5.28
N ILE A 53 13.66 13.08 6.17
CA ILE A 53 13.64 14.12 7.20
C ILE A 53 14.87 14.00 8.10
N GLN A 54 15.18 12.80 8.57
CA GLN A 54 16.32 12.56 9.45
C GLN A 54 17.64 12.95 8.77
N THR A 55 17.85 12.56 7.51
CA THR A 55 19.03 12.93 6.74
C THR A 55 19.18 14.46 6.61
N ILE A 56 18.07 15.17 6.38
CA ILE A 56 18.09 16.64 6.34
C ILE A 56 18.49 17.21 7.69
N LEU A 57 17.89 16.74 8.79
CA LEU A 57 18.18 17.24 10.13
C LEU A 57 19.64 17.00 10.53
N GLU A 58 20.17 15.81 10.26
CA GLU A 58 21.58 15.48 10.49
C GLU A 58 22.52 16.40 9.68
N THR A 59 22.17 16.67 8.42
CA THR A 59 22.93 17.61 7.58
C THR A 59 22.91 19.04 8.15
N LEU A 60 21.76 19.49 8.65
CA LEU A 60 21.58 20.82 9.22
C LEU A 60 22.34 21.03 10.55
N GLU A 61 22.77 19.96 11.23
CA GLU A 61 23.66 20.07 12.40
C GLU A 61 24.97 20.76 12.04
N ALA A 62 25.52 20.46 10.86
CA ALA A 62 26.72 21.11 10.33
C ALA A 62 26.48 22.55 9.81
N TYR A 63 25.20 22.94 9.63
CA TYR A 63 24.81 24.25 9.08
C TYR A 63 23.78 24.97 9.95
N PRO A 64 24.13 25.41 11.17
CA PRO A 64 23.17 25.95 12.17
C PRO A 64 22.33 27.13 11.68
N LYS A 65 22.86 27.93 10.77
CA LYS A 65 22.14 29.10 10.19
C LYS A 65 20.89 28.73 9.41
N TYR A 66 20.75 27.46 8.97
CA TYR A 66 19.60 26.98 8.22
C TYR A 66 18.62 26.14 9.05
N ARG A 67 18.81 26.00 10.36
CA ARG A 67 17.97 25.15 11.24
C ARG A 67 16.49 25.55 11.24
N ALA A 68 16.19 26.81 11.04
CA ALA A 68 14.81 27.32 10.96
C ALA A 68 14.21 27.25 9.54
N GLN A 69 15.01 26.82 8.55
CA GLN A 69 14.58 26.73 7.16
C GLN A 69 13.68 25.52 6.95
N GLY A 70 12.53 25.72 6.31
CA GLY A 70 11.70 24.64 5.80
C GLY A 70 12.15 24.17 4.42
N PHE A 71 11.68 22.98 4.04
CA PHE A 71 12.06 22.36 2.77
C PHE A 71 10.86 21.68 2.12
N THR A 72 10.79 21.78 0.79
CA THR A 72 9.93 20.91 -0.01
C THR A 72 10.79 19.83 -0.65
N ILE A 73 10.43 18.56 -0.37
CA ILE A 73 11.07 17.37 -0.93
C ILE A 73 10.17 16.85 -2.04
N THR A 74 10.60 16.97 -3.29
CA THR A 74 9.91 16.42 -4.45
C THR A 74 10.56 15.10 -4.84
N VAL A 75 9.80 14.01 -4.80
CA VAL A 75 10.30 12.68 -5.18
C VAL A 75 9.70 12.27 -6.51
N GLY A 76 10.55 11.87 -7.45
CA GLY A 76 10.15 11.35 -8.76
C GLY A 76 10.72 9.96 -9.03
N ILE A 77 10.08 9.22 -9.94
CA ILE A 77 10.49 7.88 -10.39
C ILE A 77 10.47 7.87 -11.91
N ASP A 78 11.62 7.59 -12.52
CA ASP A 78 11.71 7.50 -13.98
C ASP A 78 10.76 6.40 -14.49
N GLU A 79 9.93 6.70 -15.50
CA GLU A 79 8.91 5.81 -16.08
C GLU A 79 7.86 5.30 -15.07
N GLY A 80 7.77 5.90 -13.89
CA GLY A 80 6.94 5.40 -12.79
C GLY A 80 5.44 5.35 -13.11
N GLU A 81 4.94 6.24 -13.95
CA GLU A 81 3.54 6.22 -14.40
C GLU A 81 3.24 4.99 -15.27
N GLN A 82 4.12 4.67 -16.21
CA GLN A 82 4.00 3.49 -17.09
C GLN A 82 4.19 2.18 -16.29
N LEU A 83 5.11 2.17 -15.33
CA LEU A 83 5.36 1.05 -14.45
C LEU A 83 4.17 0.81 -13.50
N ALA A 84 3.55 1.87 -12.99
CA ALA A 84 2.39 1.78 -12.11
C ALA A 84 1.22 1.02 -12.76
N ALA A 85 1.00 1.18 -14.05
CA ALA A 85 -0.03 0.46 -14.81
C ALA A 85 0.15 -1.07 -14.77
N LYS A 86 1.37 -1.56 -14.53
CA LYS A 86 1.71 -2.99 -14.40
C LYS A 86 1.70 -3.48 -12.95
N THR A 87 1.28 -2.64 -12.01
CA THR A 87 1.22 -2.93 -10.57
C THR A 87 -0.21 -2.86 -10.06
N TYR A 88 -0.40 -3.14 -8.77
CA TYR A 88 -1.69 -2.96 -8.10
C TYR A 88 -1.99 -1.51 -7.69
N ASN A 89 -1.05 -0.58 -7.85
CA ASN A 89 -1.21 0.81 -7.42
C ASN A 89 -2.51 1.47 -7.91
N PRO A 90 -2.89 1.41 -9.21
CA PRO A 90 -4.13 2.03 -9.67
C PRO A 90 -5.38 1.44 -9.00
N ARG A 91 -5.41 0.13 -8.76
CA ARG A 91 -6.53 -0.54 -8.07
C ARG A 91 -6.67 -0.07 -6.62
N LEU A 92 -5.54 0.18 -5.97
CA LEU A 92 -5.49 0.66 -4.59
C LEU A 92 -5.83 2.15 -4.46
N GLY A 93 -5.94 2.87 -5.57
CA GLY A 93 -6.18 4.30 -5.56
C GLY A 93 -4.91 5.14 -5.45
N VAL A 94 -3.77 4.60 -5.89
CA VAL A 94 -2.56 5.37 -6.14
C VAL A 94 -2.53 5.72 -7.62
N VAL A 95 -2.77 6.97 -7.96
CA VAL A 95 -2.94 7.46 -9.34
C VAL A 95 -1.77 8.34 -9.76
N GLY A 96 -1.36 8.24 -11.03
CA GLY A 96 -0.30 9.06 -11.62
C GLY A 96 1.11 8.53 -11.41
N GLY A 97 1.28 7.36 -10.78
CA GLY A 97 2.60 6.77 -10.61
C GLY A 97 2.68 5.67 -9.57
N LEU A 98 3.91 5.33 -9.19
CA LEU A 98 4.22 4.35 -8.16
C LEU A 98 4.15 4.95 -6.76
N SER A 99 3.97 4.10 -5.76
CA SER A 99 4.20 4.46 -4.37
C SER A 99 5.67 4.23 -3.98
N VAL A 100 6.22 5.14 -3.18
CA VAL A 100 7.53 4.97 -2.55
C VAL A 100 7.32 4.20 -1.26
N LEU A 101 7.61 2.90 -1.32
CA LEU A 101 7.47 1.97 -0.20
C LEU A 101 8.83 1.80 0.49
N GLY A 102 8.80 1.26 1.69
CA GLY A 102 9.97 0.79 2.42
C GLY A 102 9.69 0.73 3.90
N THR A 103 10.11 -0.35 4.52
CA THR A 103 10.19 -0.51 5.98
C THR A 103 11.63 -0.36 6.45
N LYS A 104 12.58 -0.46 5.52
CA LYS A 104 14.04 -0.31 5.70
C LYS A 104 14.58 0.48 4.52
N GLY A 105 15.80 0.98 4.59
CA GLY A 105 16.47 1.67 3.46
C GLY A 105 16.79 0.76 2.27
N ILE A 106 16.68 -0.56 2.46
CA ILE A 106 16.89 -1.57 1.41
C ILE A 106 15.57 -2.24 1.11
N VAL A 107 15.21 -2.31 -0.16
CA VAL A 107 14.02 -3.03 -0.63
C VAL A 107 14.39 -4.48 -0.89
N GLU A 108 13.80 -5.38 -0.11
CA GLU A 108 13.86 -6.82 -0.34
C GLU A 108 12.57 -7.24 -1.07
N PRO A 109 12.61 -7.39 -2.41
CA PRO A 109 11.42 -7.75 -3.18
C PRO A 109 10.97 -9.16 -2.81
N LYS A 110 9.65 -9.36 -2.72
CA LYS A 110 9.01 -10.64 -2.41
C LYS A 110 9.33 -11.20 -1.00
N SER A 111 9.74 -10.36 -0.05
CA SER A 111 9.86 -10.82 1.33
C SER A 111 8.47 -11.15 1.92
N LEU A 112 8.43 -12.11 2.86
CA LEU A 112 7.20 -12.45 3.58
C LEU A 112 6.57 -11.20 4.22
N ALA A 113 7.40 -10.37 4.87
CA ALA A 113 6.95 -9.13 5.50
C ALA A 113 6.27 -8.17 4.51
N SER A 114 6.79 -8.06 3.27
CA SER A 114 6.19 -7.23 2.22
C SER A 114 4.84 -7.78 1.76
N TRP A 115 4.69 -9.11 1.69
CA TRP A 115 3.42 -9.74 1.36
C TRP A 115 2.36 -9.50 2.43
N LEU A 116 2.70 -9.71 3.70
CA LEU A 116 1.79 -9.51 4.83
C LEU A 116 1.36 -8.04 4.92
N ALA A 117 2.29 -7.10 4.81
CA ALA A 117 1.97 -5.67 4.77
C ALA A 117 1.06 -5.29 3.59
N SER A 118 1.20 -5.97 2.44
CA SER A 118 0.30 -5.77 1.30
C SER A 118 -1.12 -6.27 1.60
N ILE A 119 -1.26 -7.42 2.26
CA ILE A 119 -2.57 -7.97 2.66
C ILE A 119 -3.25 -7.03 3.65
N GLU A 120 -2.53 -6.51 4.66
CA GLU A 120 -3.08 -5.50 5.58
C GLU A 120 -3.61 -4.28 4.84
N LEU A 121 -2.85 -3.75 3.88
CA LEU A 121 -3.28 -2.61 3.09
C LEU A 121 -4.54 -2.94 2.27
N TYR A 122 -4.57 -4.10 1.61
CA TYR A 122 -5.75 -4.54 0.85
C TYR A 122 -6.99 -4.67 1.73
N VAL A 123 -6.86 -5.22 2.93
CA VAL A 123 -7.96 -5.34 3.89
C VAL A 123 -8.48 -3.96 4.29
N ARG A 124 -7.59 -3.01 4.64
CA ARG A 124 -7.98 -1.64 5.01
C ARG A 124 -8.73 -0.94 3.88
N ILE A 125 -8.23 -1.06 2.65
CA ILE A 125 -8.90 -0.48 1.48
C ILE A 125 -10.25 -1.15 1.23
N ALA A 126 -10.30 -2.49 1.33
CA ALA A 126 -11.53 -3.24 1.13
C ALA A 126 -12.62 -2.92 2.18
N LEU A 127 -12.23 -2.56 3.40
CA LEU A 127 -13.13 -2.17 4.48
C LEU A 127 -13.42 -0.66 4.53
N ALA A 128 -12.79 0.15 3.68
CA ALA A 128 -13.05 1.59 3.65
C ALA A 128 -14.48 1.90 3.18
N ASP A 129 -14.92 3.15 3.40
CA ASP A 129 -16.22 3.67 2.94
C ASP A 129 -17.42 2.80 3.37
N ASP A 130 -17.41 2.34 4.64
CA ASP A 130 -18.48 1.52 5.24
C ASP A 130 -18.88 0.30 4.39
N ALA A 131 -17.87 -0.39 3.89
CA ALA A 131 -18.04 -1.60 3.10
C ALA A 131 -18.91 -2.64 3.83
N LYS A 132 -19.93 -3.11 3.16
CA LYS A 132 -20.84 -4.14 3.69
C LYS A 132 -20.40 -5.55 3.34
N ALA A 133 -19.65 -5.70 2.27
CA ALA A 133 -19.17 -6.99 1.79
C ALA A 133 -17.75 -6.88 1.23
N ILE A 134 -16.92 -7.87 1.53
CA ILE A 134 -15.59 -8.03 0.93
C ILE A 134 -15.34 -9.47 0.51
N VAL A 135 -14.34 -9.68 -0.33
CA VAL A 135 -13.91 -11.00 -0.78
C VAL A 135 -12.46 -11.22 -0.41
N LEU A 136 -12.15 -12.35 0.20
CA LEU A 136 -10.80 -12.88 0.34
C LEU A 136 -10.54 -13.86 -0.81
N ALA A 137 -9.53 -13.58 -1.64
CA ALA A 137 -9.23 -14.37 -2.83
C ALA A 137 -7.81 -14.93 -2.80
N PRO A 138 -7.62 -16.25 -2.68
CA PRO A 138 -6.30 -16.89 -2.69
C PRO A 138 -5.65 -16.95 -4.09
N GLY A 139 -6.17 -16.22 -5.06
CA GLY A 139 -5.60 -16.17 -6.42
C GLY A 139 -6.49 -15.43 -7.40
N ASN A 140 -6.01 -15.27 -8.63
CA ASN A 140 -6.66 -14.45 -9.67
C ASN A 140 -8.07 -14.94 -10.05
N ILE A 141 -8.34 -16.25 -9.98
CA ILE A 141 -9.68 -16.81 -10.28
C ILE A 141 -10.72 -16.24 -9.33
N GLY A 142 -10.41 -16.17 -8.03
CA GLY A 142 -11.31 -15.58 -7.03
C GLY A 142 -11.62 -14.12 -7.31
N GLN A 143 -10.65 -13.35 -7.79
CA GLN A 143 -10.86 -11.96 -8.18
C GLN A 143 -11.86 -11.84 -9.33
N LEU A 144 -11.65 -12.62 -10.41
CA LEU A 144 -12.54 -12.60 -11.58
C LEU A 144 -13.98 -13.00 -11.22
N VAL A 145 -14.14 -14.00 -10.36
CA VAL A 145 -15.47 -14.43 -9.89
C VAL A 145 -16.13 -13.35 -9.06
N ALA A 146 -15.40 -12.71 -8.15
CA ALA A 146 -15.92 -11.63 -7.31
C ALA A 146 -16.44 -10.45 -8.16
N GLU A 147 -15.67 -10.03 -9.15
CA GLU A 147 -16.06 -8.94 -10.04
C GLU A 147 -17.26 -9.32 -10.93
N ARG A 148 -17.26 -10.52 -11.52
CA ARG A 148 -18.26 -10.92 -12.52
C ARG A 148 -19.55 -11.47 -11.94
N GLN A 149 -19.48 -12.20 -10.82
CA GLN A 149 -20.63 -12.90 -10.25
C GLN A 149 -21.20 -12.26 -9.00
N LEU A 150 -20.35 -11.60 -8.19
CA LEU A 150 -20.81 -10.94 -6.97
C LEU A 150 -21.03 -9.43 -7.17
N GLY A 151 -20.66 -8.87 -8.33
CA GLY A 151 -20.82 -7.45 -8.63
C GLY A 151 -20.01 -6.53 -7.71
N LEU A 152 -18.97 -7.06 -7.06
CA LEU A 152 -18.10 -6.28 -6.19
C LEU A 152 -17.03 -5.58 -6.98
N THR A 153 -16.75 -4.34 -6.60
CA THR A 153 -15.68 -3.57 -7.23
C THR A 153 -14.30 -4.16 -6.88
N PRO A 154 -13.28 -3.95 -7.71
CA PRO A 154 -11.94 -4.49 -7.50
C PRO A 154 -11.35 -4.18 -6.12
N GLU A 155 -11.69 -3.04 -5.53
CA GLU A 155 -11.24 -2.61 -4.21
C GLU A 155 -11.77 -3.49 -3.08
N ARG A 156 -12.93 -4.13 -3.28
CA ARG A 156 -13.55 -5.02 -2.28
C ARG A 156 -12.96 -6.43 -2.30
N VAL A 157 -11.99 -6.69 -3.19
CA VAL A 157 -11.34 -7.98 -3.33
C VAL A 157 -9.93 -7.92 -2.76
N VAL A 158 -9.68 -8.70 -1.72
CA VAL A 158 -8.39 -8.83 -1.03
C VAL A 158 -7.62 -10.02 -1.61
N PRO A 159 -6.56 -9.79 -2.40
CA PRO A 159 -5.67 -10.86 -2.82
C PRO A 159 -4.80 -11.29 -1.64
N MET A 160 -5.03 -12.48 -1.11
CA MET A 160 -4.33 -12.96 0.09
C MET A 160 -3.33 -14.09 -0.15
N ALA A 161 -3.15 -14.53 -1.40
CA ALA A 161 -2.28 -15.65 -1.77
C ALA A 161 -2.60 -16.92 -0.93
N ASN A 162 -1.65 -17.36 -0.11
CA ASN A 162 -1.79 -18.53 0.76
C ASN A 162 -1.94 -18.17 2.25
N PHE A 163 -2.18 -16.90 2.57
CA PHE A 163 -2.20 -16.38 3.94
C PHE A 163 -3.64 -16.12 4.41
N ILE A 164 -4.46 -17.17 4.41
CA ILE A 164 -5.89 -17.08 4.75
C ILE A 164 -6.07 -16.71 6.23
N GLY A 165 -5.33 -17.36 7.12
CA GLY A 165 -5.39 -17.10 8.56
C GLY A 165 -4.96 -15.66 8.87
N PHE A 166 -3.86 -15.21 8.28
CA PHE A 166 -3.41 -13.83 8.45
C PHE A 166 -4.45 -12.82 7.93
N ALA A 167 -5.03 -13.05 6.75
CA ALA A 167 -6.04 -12.16 6.19
C ALA A 167 -7.31 -12.09 7.06
N LEU A 168 -7.79 -13.23 7.58
CA LEU A 168 -8.95 -13.28 8.48
C LEU A 168 -8.66 -12.53 9.79
N ASN A 169 -7.52 -12.77 10.41
CA ASN A 169 -7.12 -12.06 11.62
C ASN A 169 -7.02 -10.55 11.39
N THR A 170 -6.49 -10.12 10.24
CA THR A 170 -6.41 -8.71 9.88
C THR A 170 -7.81 -8.10 9.72
N VAL A 171 -8.74 -8.80 9.07
CA VAL A 171 -10.13 -8.35 8.94
C VAL A 171 -10.76 -8.18 10.33
N ASP A 172 -10.62 -9.15 11.21
CA ASP A 172 -11.16 -9.10 12.57
C ASP A 172 -10.61 -7.92 13.37
N GLN A 173 -9.30 -7.71 13.33
CA GLN A 173 -8.64 -6.59 13.98
C GLN A 173 -9.12 -5.23 13.45
N GLU A 174 -9.21 -5.06 12.13
CA GLU A 174 -9.65 -3.80 11.52
C GLU A 174 -11.13 -3.51 11.81
N LEU A 175 -11.99 -4.53 11.83
CA LEU A 175 -13.39 -4.38 12.23
C LEU A 175 -13.51 -3.99 13.70
N GLY A 176 -12.75 -4.65 14.58
CA GLY A 176 -12.73 -4.38 16.02
C GLY A 176 -12.22 -2.97 16.34
N ASN A 177 -11.10 -2.56 15.74
CA ASN A 177 -10.49 -1.25 15.96
C ASN A 177 -11.41 -0.08 15.58
N HIS A 178 -12.26 -0.27 14.59
CA HIS A 178 -13.16 0.77 14.08
C HIS A 178 -14.62 0.58 14.45
N HIS A 179 -14.95 -0.42 15.32
CA HIS A 179 -16.32 -0.77 15.71
C HIS A 179 -17.25 -0.99 14.50
N ARG A 180 -16.70 -1.50 13.39
CA ARG A 180 -17.43 -1.74 12.15
C ARG A 180 -18.00 -3.16 12.12
N LYS A 181 -19.07 -3.34 11.35
CA LYS A 181 -19.67 -4.65 11.09
C LYS A 181 -19.70 -4.91 9.60
N LEU A 182 -19.25 -6.08 9.21
CA LEU A 182 -19.35 -6.58 7.86
C LEU A 182 -20.60 -7.46 7.75
N GLU A 183 -21.42 -7.24 6.74
CA GLU A 183 -22.62 -8.07 6.51
C GLU A 183 -22.25 -9.40 5.84
N LYS A 184 -21.23 -9.37 4.94
CA LYS A 184 -20.79 -10.54 4.19
C LYS A 184 -19.28 -10.56 4.02
N LEU A 185 -18.68 -11.70 4.35
CA LEU A 185 -17.30 -12.05 4.04
C LEU A 185 -17.30 -13.26 3.10
N TRP A 186 -16.83 -13.07 1.88
CA TRP A 186 -16.74 -14.12 0.90
C TRP A 186 -15.31 -14.68 0.84
N LEU A 187 -15.20 -15.99 0.78
CA LEU A 187 -13.96 -16.68 0.47
C LEU A 187 -14.11 -17.33 -0.91
N VAL A 188 -13.42 -16.82 -1.91
CA VAL A 188 -13.61 -17.23 -3.31
C VAL A 188 -12.28 -17.61 -3.94
N GLY A 189 -12.15 -18.87 -4.34
CA GLY A 189 -10.92 -19.37 -4.92
C GLY A 189 -11.05 -20.77 -5.52
N HIS A 190 -9.94 -21.28 -6.04
CA HIS A 190 -9.89 -22.63 -6.58
C HIS A 190 -10.13 -23.66 -5.44
N PRO A 191 -10.97 -24.70 -5.67
CA PRO A 191 -11.30 -25.69 -4.65
C PRO A 191 -10.08 -26.32 -3.95
N GLY A 192 -9.01 -26.63 -4.71
CA GLY A 192 -7.79 -27.19 -4.13
C GLY A 192 -7.04 -26.27 -3.15
N LYS A 193 -7.21 -24.94 -3.26
CA LYS A 193 -6.68 -24.01 -2.26
C LYS A 193 -7.59 -23.90 -1.05
N LEU A 194 -8.91 -23.97 -1.25
CA LEU A 194 -9.87 -23.87 -0.17
C LEU A 194 -9.95 -25.18 0.64
N ALA A 195 -9.76 -26.33 0.01
CA ALA A 195 -9.75 -27.63 0.69
C ALA A 195 -8.69 -27.75 1.79
N LYS A 196 -7.60 -27.03 1.69
CA LYS A 196 -6.54 -27.01 2.72
C LYS A 196 -7.02 -26.46 4.06
N ILE A 197 -8.03 -25.59 4.06
CA ILE A 197 -8.65 -25.08 5.28
C ILE A 197 -9.35 -26.22 6.06
N LEU A 198 -9.91 -27.19 5.35
CA LEU A 198 -10.55 -28.36 5.97
C LEU A 198 -9.55 -29.23 6.74
N GLU A 199 -8.28 -29.18 6.36
CA GLU A 199 -7.18 -29.85 7.04
C GLU A 199 -6.52 -28.97 8.11
N ASN A 200 -7.16 -27.85 8.47
CA ASN A 200 -6.66 -26.86 9.44
C ASN A 200 -5.36 -26.16 9.01
N HIS A 201 -5.09 -26.10 7.72
CA HIS A 201 -3.98 -25.33 7.16
C HIS A 201 -4.45 -23.94 6.74
N TRP A 202 -4.28 -22.96 7.63
CA TRP A 202 -4.74 -21.59 7.42
C TRP A 202 -3.75 -20.69 6.68
N ASP A 203 -2.47 -20.92 6.89
CA ASP A 203 -1.39 -20.22 6.21
C ASP A 203 -0.44 -21.23 5.57
N LEU A 204 -0.32 -21.15 4.27
CA LEU A 204 0.42 -22.10 3.46
C LEU A 204 1.72 -21.44 3.02
N LEU A 205 2.76 -21.72 3.75
CA LEU A 205 4.14 -21.42 3.38
C LEU A 205 4.71 -22.53 2.50
#